data_f4ee08674412a6a01062663583c1415f
#
_entry.id   f4ee08674412a6a01062663583c1415f
#
_cell.length_a   1.000
_cell.length_b   1.000
_cell.length_c   1.000
_cell.angle_alpha   90.00
_cell.angle_beta   90.00
_cell.angle_gamma   90.00
#
_symmetry.space_group_name_H-M   'P 1'
#
loop_
_entity.id
_entity.type
_entity.pdbx_description
1 polymer ?
#
loop_
_entity_poly.entity_id
_entity_poly.type
_entity_poly.pdbx_seq_one_letter_code
_entity_poly.pdbx_strand_id
1 'polypeptide(L)'
;MVTQTTLRVPLPVMSESELTHIDAAGNAHMVDVASREVTTRTATTVGRVLLSAQVVALLRDGAIPKGDVLATARIAGIMATKRTPDLIPLCHPIAVHGVT
;
A
#
# COMPACT_ATOMS: atom_id res chain seq x y z
N MET A 1 5.00 22.77 -10.86
CA MET A 1 3.89 21.82 -10.80
C MET A 1 4.09 20.92 -9.60
N VAL A 2 3.21 21.01 -8.65
CA VAL A 2 3.22 20.11 -7.49
C VAL A 2 2.48 18.85 -7.93
N THR A 3 3.19 17.75 -8.05
CA THR A 3 2.52 16.46 -8.26
C THR A 3 1.93 16.03 -6.92
N GLN A 4 0.63 16.19 -6.80
CA GLN A 4 -0.10 15.78 -5.60
C GLN A 4 -0.58 14.35 -5.80
N THR A 5 -0.03 13.42 -5.09
CA THR A 5 -0.56 12.06 -5.00
C THR A 5 -1.32 11.94 -3.68
N THR A 6 -2.65 11.92 -3.71
CA THR A 6 -3.49 11.77 -2.50
C THR A 6 -3.72 10.29 -2.25
N LEU A 7 -3.31 9.79 -1.10
CA LEU A 7 -3.74 8.48 -0.65
C LEU A 7 -5.23 8.58 -0.29
N ARG A 8 -6.09 8.16 -1.19
CA ARG A 8 -7.47 7.84 -0.85
C ARG A 8 -7.57 6.32 -0.84
N VAL A 9 -7.55 5.77 0.34
CA VAL A 9 -8.09 4.44 0.54
C VAL A 9 -9.59 4.63 0.67
N PRO A 10 -10.41 4.17 -0.28
CA PRO A 10 -11.83 4.06 -0.01
C PRO A 10 -11.95 3.01 1.10
N LEU A 11 -12.12 3.47 2.32
CA LEU A 11 -12.53 2.59 3.39
C LEU A 11 -13.98 2.24 3.09
N PRO A 12 -14.32 0.97 2.84
CA PRO A 12 -15.71 0.58 2.87
C PRO A 12 -16.26 0.97 4.23
N VAL A 13 -17.47 1.51 4.26
CA VAL A 13 -18.17 1.73 5.51
C VAL A 13 -18.42 0.35 6.11
N MET A 14 -17.55 -0.05 7.04
CA MET A 14 -17.68 -1.32 7.74
C MET A 14 -18.54 -1.09 8.97
N SER A 15 -19.55 -1.95 9.17
CA SER A 15 -20.24 -2.02 10.45
C SER A 15 -19.26 -2.54 11.52
N GLU A 16 -19.52 -2.25 12.81
CA GLU A 16 -18.67 -2.77 13.91
C GLU A 16 -18.48 -4.29 13.86
N SER A 17 -19.47 -5.04 13.36
CA SER A 17 -19.40 -6.49 13.18
C SER A 17 -18.40 -6.93 12.09
N GLU A 18 -17.93 -6.03 11.23
CA GLU A 18 -16.99 -6.29 10.16
C GLU A 18 -15.54 -5.95 10.54
N LEU A 19 -15.30 -5.38 11.71
CA LEU A 19 -13.97 -5.10 12.24
C LEU A 19 -13.34 -6.40 12.79
N THR A 20 -12.75 -7.18 11.90
CA THR A 20 -12.26 -8.54 12.22
C THR A 20 -11.04 -8.57 13.13
N HIS A 21 -10.29 -7.45 13.25
CA HIS A 21 -9.10 -7.34 14.11
C HIS A 21 -9.38 -6.68 15.46
N ILE A 22 -10.64 -6.42 15.77
CA ILE A 22 -11.09 -5.88 17.06
C ILE A 22 -12.10 -6.84 17.63
N ASP A 23 -11.84 -7.33 18.85
CA ASP A 23 -12.76 -8.24 19.55
C ASP A 23 -13.94 -7.47 20.18
N ALA A 24 -14.89 -8.21 20.76
CA ALA A 24 -16.09 -7.64 21.41
C ALA A 24 -15.76 -6.70 22.58
N ALA A 25 -14.55 -6.79 23.16
CA ALA A 25 -14.06 -5.90 24.21
C ALA A 25 -13.27 -4.68 23.67
N GLY A 26 -13.15 -4.54 22.34
CA GLY A 26 -12.43 -3.46 21.69
C GLY A 26 -10.92 -3.66 21.58
N ASN A 27 -10.39 -4.84 21.91
CA ASN A 27 -8.96 -5.14 21.81
C ASN A 27 -8.60 -5.59 20.40
N ALA A 28 -7.47 -5.12 19.89
CA ALA A 28 -6.92 -5.56 18.62
C ALA A 28 -6.39 -6.99 18.74
N HIS A 29 -6.69 -7.84 17.74
CA HIS A 29 -6.17 -9.21 17.66
C HIS A 29 -5.98 -9.64 16.21
N MET A 30 -5.13 -10.63 15.99
CA MET A 30 -4.94 -11.26 14.69
C MET A 30 -6.03 -12.32 14.48
N VAL A 31 -6.75 -12.22 13.37
CA VAL A 31 -7.81 -13.17 13.02
C VAL A 31 -7.20 -14.49 12.54
N ASP A 32 -7.72 -15.62 13.05
CA ASP A 32 -7.38 -16.93 12.51
C ASP A 32 -8.06 -17.11 11.15
N VAL A 33 -7.26 -17.28 10.11
CA VAL A 33 -7.72 -17.48 8.71
C VAL A 33 -7.43 -18.89 8.19
N ALA A 34 -6.95 -19.79 9.04
CA ALA A 34 -6.54 -21.14 8.63
C ALA A 34 -7.68 -21.95 8.01
N SER A 35 -8.92 -21.73 8.45
CA SER A 35 -10.12 -22.40 7.93
C SER A 35 -10.78 -21.71 6.74
N ARG A 36 -10.24 -20.55 6.29
CA ARG A 36 -10.80 -19.80 5.16
C ARG A 36 -10.37 -20.39 3.84
N GLU A 37 -11.27 -20.34 2.87
CA GLU A 37 -10.94 -20.70 1.49
C GLU A 37 -9.89 -19.76 0.90
N VAL A 38 -9.05 -20.32 0.04
CA VAL A 38 -8.10 -19.53 -0.74
C VAL A 38 -8.88 -18.73 -1.78
N THR A 39 -8.80 -17.40 -1.70
CA THR A 39 -9.46 -16.49 -2.63
C THR A 39 -8.46 -15.49 -3.20
N THR A 40 -8.70 -15.04 -4.42
CA THR A 40 -7.95 -13.92 -5.00
C THR A 40 -8.54 -12.61 -4.48
N ARG A 41 -7.69 -11.77 -3.94
CA ARG A 41 -8.08 -10.44 -3.45
C ARG A 41 -7.22 -9.38 -4.10
N THR A 42 -7.83 -8.25 -4.42
CA THR A 42 -7.16 -7.12 -5.04
C THR A 42 -7.32 -5.89 -4.14
N ALA A 43 -6.24 -5.16 -3.95
CA ALA A 43 -6.25 -3.87 -3.30
C ALA A 43 -5.62 -2.84 -4.23
N THR A 44 -6.27 -1.71 -4.39
CA THR A 44 -5.75 -0.58 -5.15
C THR A 44 -5.60 0.61 -4.21
N THR A 45 -4.43 1.23 -4.25
CA THR A 45 -4.14 2.40 -3.43
C THR A 45 -3.66 3.55 -4.30
N VAL A 46 -3.93 4.77 -3.86
CA VAL A 46 -3.44 5.99 -4.49
C VAL A 46 -2.71 6.81 -3.44
N GLY A 47 -1.52 7.27 -3.77
CA GLY A 47 -0.72 8.09 -2.88
C GLY A 47 -0.33 9.42 -3.52
N ARG A 48 -0.03 10.43 -2.70
CA ARG A 48 0.45 11.73 -3.16
C ARG A 48 1.76 12.08 -2.47
N VAL A 49 2.78 12.40 -3.27
CA VAL A 49 4.06 12.93 -2.78
C VAL A 49 4.17 14.38 -3.23
N LEU A 50 4.40 15.28 -2.28
CA LEU A 50 4.61 16.69 -2.56
C LEU A 50 6.09 16.93 -2.81
N LEU A 51 6.40 17.44 -3.98
CA LEU A 51 7.76 17.77 -4.39
C LEU A 51 7.84 19.24 -4.81
N SER A 52 9.04 19.82 -4.73
CA SER A 52 9.26 21.15 -5.29
C SER A 52 9.08 21.15 -6.82
N ALA A 53 8.69 22.29 -7.37
CA ALA A 53 8.55 22.45 -8.82
C ALA A 53 9.84 22.10 -9.56
N GLN A 54 10.99 22.42 -8.99
CA GLN A 54 12.30 22.09 -9.55
C GLN A 54 12.51 20.58 -9.65
N VAL A 55 12.20 19.82 -8.60
CA VAL A 55 12.33 18.36 -8.60
C VAL A 55 11.35 17.72 -9.58
N VAL A 56 10.11 18.23 -9.66
CA VAL A 56 9.13 17.75 -10.63
C VAL A 56 9.63 17.95 -12.07
N ALA A 57 10.23 19.10 -12.37
CA ALA A 57 10.81 19.37 -13.68
C ALA A 57 11.94 18.39 -14.01
N LEU A 58 12.86 18.15 -13.07
CA LEU A 58 13.95 17.18 -13.24
C LEU A 58 13.42 15.76 -13.51
N LEU A 59 12.38 15.33 -12.81
CA LEU A 59 11.75 14.03 -13.03
C LEU A 59 11.13 13.94 -14.42
N ARG A 60 10.44 15.00 -14.85
CA ARG A 60 9.79 15.05 -16.16
C ARG A 60 10.78 14.99 -17.31
N ASP A 61 11.89 15.70 -17.16
CA ASP A 61 12.92 15.80 -18.20
C ASP A 61 13.90 14.63 -18.21
N GLY A 62 13.78 13.71 -17.26
CA GLY A 62 14.68 12.56 -17.11
C GLY A 62 16.11 12.97 -16.72
N ALA A 63 16.29 14.16 -16.13
CA ALA A 63 17.59 14.76 -15.85
C ALA A 63 18.13 14.43 -14.44
N ILE A 64 17.60 13.42 -13.77
CA ILE A 64 18.08 12.98 -12.45
C ILE A 64 19.38 12.19 -12.64
N PRO A 65 20.51 12.60 -12.01
CA PRO A 65 21.80 11.97 -12.24
C PRO A 65 21.88 10.50 -11.85
N LYS A 66 21.02 10.03 -10.96
CA LYS A 66 20.97 8.62 -10.49
C LYS A 66 20.14 7.71 -11.36
N GLY A 67 19.66 8.18 -12.50
CA GLY A 67 18.91 7.39 -13.47
C GLY A 67 17.40 7.50 -13.36
N ASP A 68 16.67 6.46 -13.75
CA ASP A 68 15.21 6.44 -13.81
C ASP A 68 14.60 6.34 -12.41
N VAL A 69 14.21 7.45 -11.85
CA VAL A 69 13.62 7.56 -10.50
C VAL A 69 12.26 6.88 -10.45
N LEU A 70 11.44 6.99 -11.50
CA LEU A 70 10.10 6.40 -11.51
C LEU A 70 10.17 4.88 -11.59
N ALA A 71 11.07 4.32 -12.37
CA ALA A 71 11.31 2.88 -12.42
C ALA A 71 11.81 2.37 -11.06
N THR A 72 12.73 3.09 -10.43
CA THR A 72 13.25 2.75 -9.10
C THR A 72 12.13 2.78 -8.06
N ALA A 73 11.29 3.81 -8.08
CA ALA A 73 10.14 3.92 -7.17
C ALA A 73 9.14 2.77 -7.36
N ARG A 74 8.90 2.37 -8.61
CA ARG A 74 8.03 1.21 -8.93
C ARG A 74 8.59 -0.07 -8.34
N ILE A 75 9.87 -0.34 -8.53
CA ILE A 75 10.53 -1.53 -7.96
C ILE A 75 10.46 -1.49 -6.43
N ALA A 76 10.74 -0.35 -5.82
CA ALA A 76 10.63 -0.19 -4.36
C ALA A 76 9.20 -0.46 -3.87
N GLY A 77 8.18 0.00 -4.58
CA GLY A 77 6.79 -0.25 -4.28
C GLY A 77 6.43 -1.74 -4.34
N ILE A 78 6.88 -2.44 -5.38
CA ILE A 78 6.70 -3.89 -5.52
C ILE A 78 7.35 -4.63 -4.36
N MET A 79 8.58 -4.27 -4.00
CA MET A 79 9.28 -4.86 -2.85
C MET A 79 8.54 -4.61 -1.54
N ALA A 80 8.00 -3.40 -1.37
CA ALA A 80 7.24 -3.04 -0.17
C ALA A 80 5.97 -3.88 -0.01
N THR A 81 5.27 -4.21 -1.09
CA THR A 81 4.08 -5.08 -1.01
C THR A 81 4.41 -6.47 -0.47
N LYS A 82 5.57 -7.00 -0.82
CA LYS A 82 6.05 -8.30 -0.33
C LYS A 82 6.42 -8.27 1.17
N ARG A 83 6.62 -7.10 1.72
CA ARG A 83 6.95 -6.89 3.13
C ARG A 83 5.78 -6.41 3.97
N THR A 84 4.58 -6.44 3.43
CA THR A 84 3.38 -5.97 4.14
C THR A 84 3.23 -6.59 5.54
N PRO A 85 3.42 -7.90 5.76
CA PRO A 85 3.33 -8.49 7.08
C PRO A 85 4.37 -7.97 8.08
N ASP A 86 5.53 -7.54 7.59
CA ASP A 86 6.58 -6.97 8.43
C ASP A 86 6.28 -5.53 8.85
N LEU A 87 5.50 -4.81 8.05
CA LEU A 87 5.20 -3.39 8.24
C LEU A 87 3.87 -3.15 8.94
N ILE A 88 2.91 -4.02 8.70
CA ILE A 88 1.54 -3.88 9.23
C ILE A 88 1.32 -4.89 10.34
N PRO A 89 1.13 -4.43 11.59
CA PRO A 89 0.77 -5.31 12.70
C PRO A 89 -0.49 -6.10 12.39
N LEU A 90 -0.58 -7.32 12.89
CA LEU A 90 -1.76 -8.20 12.73
C LEU A 90 -2.05 -8.63 11.29
N CYS A 91 -1.13 -8.43 10.37
CA CYS A 91 -1.21 -8.92 9.01
C CYS A 91 -0.55 -10.30 8.90
N HIS A 92 -1.27 -11.28 8.36
CA HIS A 92 -0.69 -12.57 8.02
C HIS A 92 0.23 -12.47 6.80
N PRO A 93 1.22 -13.38 6.64
CA PRO A 93 1.96 -13.49 5.39
C PRO A 93 1.01 -13.64 4.20
N ILE A 94 1.26 -12.87 3.15
CA ILE A 94 0.41 -12.81 1.97
C ILE A 94 1.23 -13.22 0.75
N ALA A 95 0.68 -14.14 -0.07
CA ALA A 95 1.24 -14.43 -1.37
C ALA A 95 0.84 -13.33 -2.36
N VAL A 96 1.82 -12.55 -2.82
CA VAL A 96 1.60 -11.48 -3.80
C VAL A 96 1.82 -12.05 -5.19
N HIS A 97 0.77 -12.07 -6.01
CA HIS A 97 0.82 -12.65 -7.36
C HIS A 97 1.02 -11.62 -8.46
N GLY A 98 0.69 -10.37 -8.21
CA GLY A 98 0.89 -9.29 -9.17
C GLY A 98 0.84 -7.93 -8.51
N VAL A 99 1.58 -6.98 -9.07
CA VAL A 99 1.59 -5.56 -8.68
C VAL A 99 1.74 -4.73 -9.94
N THR A 100 0.86 -3.76 -10.13
CA THR A 100 0.89 -2.83 -11.28
C THR A 100 0.86 -1.38 -10.82
#